data_d2fe912e6741357af0c296fbcff1dd5b
#
_entry.id   d2fe912e6741357af0c296fbcff1dd5b
#
_cell.length_a   1.000
_cell.length_b   1.000
_cell.length_c   1.000
_cell.angle_alpha   90.00
_cell.angle_beta   90.00
_cell.angle_gamma   90.00
#
_symmetry.space_group_name_H-M   'P 1'
#
loop_
_entity.id
_entity.type
_entity.pdbx_description
1 polymer ?
#
loop_
_entity_poly.entity_id
_entity_poly.type
_entity_poly.pdbx_seq_one_letter_code
_entity_poly.pdbx_strand_id
1 'polypeptide(L)'
;MNHIVDKPSPITGGLLELRTEPSTVEYRGETINYEKSFYHCVDSKLEFTDEELEAANLKLIYDSYRRRHKIPLAEELKEIRESYGIPATAMSLILGLGENQYGLYEDGVVPTLSIGRLLNLVREPGFMIEQLVASRSKFTEKQYRKYYYFILASMPPTVYETEREGFADYCTYPSFPSAEINIKQPASYQRRSSYNEYIYTPAC
;
A
#
# COMPACT_ATOMS: atom_id res chain seq x y z
N MET A 1 -16.48 -25.23 1.00
CA MET A 1 -16.16 -26.19 2.10
C MET A 1 -17.00 -25.83 3.30
N ASN A 2 -17.69 -26.82 3.91
CA ASN A 2 -18.48 -26.56 5.13
C ASN A 2 -17.61 -26.85 6.35
N HIS A 3 -17.52 -25.91 7.25
CA HIS A 3 -16.74 -26.05 8.48
C HIS A 3 -17.61 -25.71 9.69
N ILE A 4 -17.68 -26.59 10.67
CA ILE A 4 -18.37 -26.33 11.94
C ILE A 4 -17.54 -25.33 12.73
N VAL A 5 -18.17 -24.27 13.19
CA VAL A 5 -17.53 -23.20 13.96
C VAL A 5 -17.87 -23.38 15.44
N ASP A 6 -16.88 -23.19 16.29
CA ASP A 6 -17.06 -23.23 17.75
C ASP A 6 -17.67 -21.90 18.26
N LYS A 7 -18.86 -21.59 17.73
CA LYS A 7 -19.66 -20.40 18.08
C LYS A 7 -21.13 -20.83 18.09
N PRO A 8 -21.86 -20.59 19.18
CA PRO A 8 -23.28 -20.93 19.23
C PRO A 8 -24.11 -20.01 18.34
N SER A 9 -25.15 -20.56 17.72
CA SER A 9 -26.09 -19.78 16.93
C SER A 9 -26.77 -18.70 17.79
N PRO A 10 -26.80 -17.44 17.37
CA PRO A 10 -27.52 -16.39 18.07
C PRO A 10 -29.04 -16.58 18.00
N ILE A 11 -29.52 -17.50 17.15
CA ILE A 11 -30.95 -17.75 16.90
C ILE A 11 -31.45 -18.89 17.79
N THR A 12 -30.70 -20.01 17.86
CA THR A 12 -31.16 -21.23 18.54
C THR A 12 -30.23 -21.71 19.65
N GLY A 13 -29.00 -21.13 19.74
CA GLY A 13 -27.93 -21.62 20.61
C GLY A 13 -27.25 -22.90 20.09
N GLY A 14 -27.70 -23.43 18.96
CA GLY A 14 -27.17 -24.67 18.35
C GLY A 14 -25.91 -24.44 17.51
N LEU A 15 -25.56 -25.44 16.69
CA LEU A 15 -24.34 -25.44 15.89
C LEU A 15 -24.43 -24.51 14.68
N LEU A 16 -23.30 -23.86 14.38
CA LEU A 16 -23.13 -23.06 13.17
C LEU A 16 -22.14 -23.74 12.22
N GLU A 17 -22.48 -23.68 10.94
CA GLU A 17 -21.58 -24.03 9.84
C GLU A 17 -21.17 -22.75 9.08
N LEU A 18 -19.87 -22.55 8.92
CA LEU A 18 -19.36 -21.57 7.96
C LEU A 18 -19.43 -22.16 6.57
N ARG A 19 -20.16 -21.50 5.69
CA ARG A 19 -20.32 -21.87 4.29
C ARG A 19 -19.79 -20.79 3.39
N THR A 20 -19.35 -21.19 2.20
CA THR A 20 -18.88 -20.29 1.15
C THR A 20 -19.57 -20.62 -0.16
N GLU A 21 -20.05 -19.61 -0.87
CA GLU A 21 -20.69 -19.76 -2.18
C GLU A 21 -20.23 -18.67 -3.15
N PRO A 22 -20.15 -18.97 -4.46
CA PRO A 22 -19.93 -17.95 -5.47
C PRO A 22 -21.06 -16.92 -5.47
N SER A 23 -20.72 -15.65 -5.41
CA SER A 23 -21.69 -14.56 -5.41
C SER A 23 -21.22 -13.41 -6.30
N THR A 24 -22.17 -12.55 -6.67
CA THR A 24 -21.91 -11.38 -7.50
C THR A 24 -22.50 -10.14 -6.85
N VAL A 25 -21.80 -9.02 -6.97
CA VAL A 25 -22.27 -7.72 -6.48
C VAL A 25 -21.94 -6.64 -7.51
N GLU A 26 -22.77 -5.63 -7.61
CA GLU A 26 -22.46 -4.42 -8.37
C GLU A 26 -21.71 -3.44 -7.47
N TYR A 27 -20.48 -3.11 -7.87
CA TYR A 27 -19.63 -2.13 -7.16
C TYR A 27 -19.06 -1.13 -8.16
N ARG A 28 -19.36 0.16 -7.96
CA ARG A 28 -18.94 1.27 -8.84
C ARG A 28 -19.31 1.07 -10.32
N GLY A 29 -20.49 0.49 -10.58
CA GLY A 29 -21.00 0.22 -11.93
C GLY A 29 -20.36 -1.00 -12.60
N GLU A 30 -19.67 -1.86 -11.87
CA GLU A 30 -19.05 -3.07 -12.36
C GLU A 30 -19.54 -4.29 -11.56
N THR A 31 -19.78 -5.40 -12.25
CA THR A 31 -20.09 -6.67 -11.61
C THR A 31 -18.81 -7.32 -11.09
N ILE A 32 -18.73 -7.53 -9.79
CA ILE A 32 -17.62 -8.19 -9.11
C ILE A 32 -18.09 -9.59 -8.66
N ASN A 33 -17.33 -10.61 -9.07
CA ASN A 33 -17.52 -11.96 -8.59
C ASN A 33 -16.62 -12.20 -7.38
N TYR A 34 -17.16 -12.81 -6.34
CA TYR A 34 -16.40 -13.12 -5.12
C TYR A 34 -16.99 -14.36 -4.43
N GLU A 35 -16.23 -14.95 -3.53
CA GLU A 35 -16.67 -16.07 -2.68
C GLU A 35 -17.27 -15.50 -1.40
N LYS A 36 -18.61 -15.46 -1.34
CA LYS A 36 -19.34 -14.98 -0.16
C LYS A 36 -19.28 -16.02 0.95
N SER A 37 -18.84 -15.62 2.12
CA SER A 37 -18.88 -16.47 3.33
C SER A 37 -20.04 -16.04 4.23
N PHE A 38 -20.75 -17.04 4.80
CA PHE A 38 -21.88 -16.82 5.70
C PHE A 38 -22.02 -17.97 6.68
N TYR A 39 -22.70 -17.72 7.79
CA TYR A 39 -23.07 -18.75 8.76
C TYR A 39 -24.41 -19.36 8.40
N HIS A 40 -24.49 -20.68 8.48
CA HIS A 40 -25.70 -21.46 8.38
C HIS A 40 -26.02 -22.10 9.73
N CYS A 41 -27.18 -21.78 10.31
CA CYS A 41 -27.64 -22.42 11.54
C CYS A 41 -28.24 -23.78 11.21
N VAL A 42 -27.68 -24.85 11.80
CA VAL A 42 -28.12 -26.24 11.52
C VAL A 42 -29.57 -26.48 11.95
N ASP A 43 -29.99 -25.91 13.06
CA ASP A 43 -31.33 -26.12 13.64
C ASP A 43 -32.40 -25.32 12.92
N SER A 44 -32.20 -24.02 12.75
CA SER A 44 -33.18 -23.12 12.12
C SER A 44 -33.09 -23.08 10.61
N LYS A 45 -31.98 -23.56 10.02
CA LYS A 45 -31.61 -23.47 8.60
C LYS A 45 -31.57 -22.04 8.05
N LEU A 46 -31.45 -21.05 8.93
CA LEU A 46 -31.27 -19.64 8.56
C LEU A 46 -29.81 -19.35 8.28
N GLU A 47 -29.61 -18.44 7.33
CA GLU A 47 -28.30 -17.93 6.93
C GLU A 47 -28.16 -16.49 7.39
N PHE A 48 -26.98 -16.14 7.90
CA PHE A 48 -26.67 -14.79 8.35
C PHE A 48 -25.16 -14.53 8.32
N THR A 49 -24.79 -13.28 8.43
CA THR A 49 -23.39 -12.83 8.62
C THR A 49 -23.30 -12.09 9.96
N ASP A 50 -22.11 -12.07 10.53
CA ASP A 50 -21.75 -11.14 11.58
C ASP A 50 -20.86 -10.02 11.03
N GLU A 51 -20.51 -9.04 11.85
CA GLU A 51 -19.71 -7.88 11.45
C GLU A 51 -18.34 -8.28 10.89
N GLU A 52 -17.69 -9.27 11.52
CA GLU A 52 -16.36 -9.74 11.09
C GLU A 52 -16.44 -10.42 9.71
N LEU A 53 -17.44 -11.26 9.51
CA LEU A 53 -17.61 -11.99 8.27
C LEU A 53 -18.06 -11.07 7.12
N GLU A 54 -18.89 -10.07 7.44
CA GLU A 54 -19.29 -9.04 6.48
C GLU A 54 -18.12 -8.17 6.07
N ALA A 55 -17.26 -7.74 7.01
CA ALA A 55 -16.03 -7.02 6.73
C ALA A 55 -15.08 -7.85 5.83
N ALA A 56 -14.94 -9.15 6.10
CA ALA A 56 -14.15 -10.06 5.27
C ALA A 56 -14.72 -10.18 3.85
N ASN A 57 -16.04 -10.30 3.69
CA ASN A 57 -16.70 -10.33 2.39
C ASN A 57 -16.51 -9.00 1.63
N LEU A 58 -16.66 -7.86 2.29
CA LEU A 58 -16.40 -6.54 1.69
C LEU A 58 -14.94 -6.40 1.24
N LYS A 59 -14.00 -6.89 2.03
CA LYS A 59 -12.58 -6.89 1.66
C LYS A 59 -12.33 -7.64 0.36
N LEU A 60 -12.94 -8.83 0.18
CA LEU A 60 -12.83 -9.61 -1.06
C LEU A 60 -13.35 -8.84 -2.29
N ILE A 61 -14.46 -8.12 -2.14
CA ILE A 61 -15.04 -7.28 -3.19
C ILE A 61 -14.06 -6.14 -3.55
N TYR A 62 -13.54 -5.42 -2.55
CA TYR A 62 -12.62 -4.30 -2.75
C TYR A 62 -11.29 -4.75 -3.34
N ASP A 63 -10.73 -5.86 -2.88
CA ASP A 63 -9.50 -6.43 -3.41
C ASP A 63 -9.67 -6.91 -4.87
N SER A 64 -10.84 -7.50 -5.20
CA SER A 64 -11.16 -7.89 -6.58
C SER A 64 -11.24 -6.68 -7.50
N TYR A 65 -11.85 -5.59 -7.05
CA TYR A 65 -11.88 -4.33 -7.79
C TYR A 65 -10.47 -3.74 -7.96
N ARG A 66 -9.68 -3.69 -6.88
CA ARG A 66 -8.29 -3.19 -6.92
C ARG A 66 -7.44 -3.97 -7.93
N ARG A 67 -7.51 -5.32 -7.89
CA ARG A 67 -6.76 -6.18 -8.83
C ARG A 67 -7.17 -5.95 -10.28
N ARG A 68 -8.48 -5.83 -10.57
CA ARG A 68 -8.99 -5.55 -11.91
C ARG A 68 -8.45 -4.25 -12.49
N HIS A 69 -8.34 -3.22 -11.67
CA HIS A 69 -7.87 -1.90 -12.07
C HIS A 69 -6.39 -1.66 -11.83
N LYS A 70 -5.64 -2.69 -11.43
CA LYS A 70 -4.19 -2.60 -11.10
C LYS A 70 -3.90 -1.55 -10.03
N ILE A 71 -4.81 -1.39 -9.06
CA ILE A 71 -4.61 -0.57 -7.88
C ILE A 71 -3.91 -1.43 -6.82
N PRO A 72 -2.88 -0.95 -6.14
CA PRO A 72 -2.24 -1.70 -5.06
C PRO A 72 -3.23 -2.09 -3.97
N LEU A 73 -3.08 -3.28 -3.40
CA LEU A 73 -3.86 -3.73 -2.25
C LEU A 73 -3.52 -2.86 -1.01
N ALA A 74 -4.38 -2.87 -0.02
CA ALA A 74 -4.19 -2.11 1.21
C ALA A 74 -2.88 -2.49 1.91
N GLU A 75 -2.62 -3.78 2.03
CA GLU A 75 -1.41 -4.33 2.63
C GLU A 75 -0.15 -3.96 1.83
N GLU A 76 -0.23 -4.00 0.49
CA GLU A 76 0.89 -3.62 -0.39
C GLU A 76 1.26 -2.14 -0.22
N LEU A 77 0.27 -1.25 -0.06
CA LEU A 77 0.51 0.18 0.20
C LEU A 77 1.27 0.38 1.52
N LYS A 78 0.88 -0.35 2.55
CA LYS A 78 1.55 -0.33 3.85
C LYS A 78 2.99 -0.83 3.75
N GLU A 79 3.22 -1.96 3.07
CA GLU A 79 4.56 -2.51 2.85
C GLU A 79 5.47 -1.54 2.07
N ILE A 80 4.94 -0.89 1.02
CA ILE A 80 5.68 0.12 0.26
C ILE A 80 6.09 1.28 1.16
N ARG A 81 5.16 1.84 1.93
CA ARG A 81 5.43 2.95 2.84
C ARG A 81 6.47 2.58 3.90
N GLU A 82 6.34 1.39 4.48
CA GLU A 82 7.26 0.89 5.51
C GLU A 82 8.66 0.65 4.94
N SER A 83 8.77 0.22 3.69
CA SER A 83 10.06 0.07 3.01
C SER A 83 10.82 1.40 2.89
N TYR A 84 10.10 2.53 2.75
CA TYR A 84 10.69 3.87 2.77
C TYR A 84 10.87 4.44 4.18
N GLY A 85 10.34 3.81 5.23
CA GLY A 85 10.37 4.34 6.59
C GLY A 85 9.65 5.68 6.76
N ILE A 86 8.65 5.97 5.92
CA ILE A 86 7.90 7.23 5.88
C ILE A 86 6.54 7.04 6.57
N PRO A 87 6.09 7.94 7.48
CA PRO A 87 4.77 7.90 8.07
C PRO A 87 3.66 8.11 7.03
N ALA A 88 2.47 7.50 7.23
CA ALA A 88 1.32 7.63 6.32
C ALA A 88 0.88 9.08 6.09
N THR A 89 0.95 9.92 7.13
CA THR A 89 0.68 11.37 7.02
C THR A 89 1.66 12.08 6.09
N ALA A 90 2.95 11.74 6.18
CA ALA A 90 3.97 12.30 5.29
C ALA A 90 3.80 11.79 3.86
N MET A 91 3.44 10.51 3.65
CA MET A 91 3.08 9.98 2.32
C MET A 91 1.92 10.76 1.70
N SER A 92 0.88 11.06 2.48
CA SER A 92 -0.24 11.90 2.01
C SER A 92 0.24 13.27 1.53
N LEU A 93 1.13 13.91 2.27
CA LEU A 93 1.70 15.22 1.91
C LEU A 93 2.61 15.15 0.68
N ILE A 94 3.47 14.13 0.59
CA ILE A 94 4.39 13.94 -0.53
C ILE A 94 3.60 13.77 -1.83
N LEU A 95 2.57 12.96 -1.81
CA LEU A 95 1.75 12.64 -2.99
C LEU A 95 0.68 13.71 -3.30
N GLY A 96 0.61 14.79 -2.54
CA GLY A 96 -0.39 15.83 -2.75
C GLY A 96 -1.82 15.37 -2.46
N LEU A 97 -1.99 14.31 -1.68
CA LEU A 97 -3.28 13.81 -1.22
C LEU A 97 -3.82 14.68 -0.07
N GLY A 98 -5.10 14.51 0.26
CA GLY A 98 -5.67 15.10 1.47
C GLY A 98 -4.99 14.59 2.74
N GLU A 99 -5.13 15.34 3.82
CA GLU A 99 -4.57 14.99 5.13
C GLU A 99 -5.01 13.57 5.53
N ASN A 100 -4.05 12.74 5.94
CA ASN A 100 -4.24 11.34 6.33
C ASN A 100 -4.82 10.39 5.25
N GLN A 101 -4.99 10.85 4.02
CA GLN A 101 -5.66 10.08 2.96
C GLN A 101 -4.94 8.77 2.63
N TYR A 102 -3.59 8.77 2.68
CA TYR A 102 -2.82 7.55 2.43
C TYR A 102 -3.12 6.46 3.46
N GLY A 103 -3.24 6.83 4.75
CA GLY A 103 -3.61 5.90 5.81
C GLY A 103 -4.98 5.26 5.58
N LEU A 104 -5.98 6.03 5.13
CA LEU A 104 -7.30 5.46 4.79
C LEU A 104 -7.22 4.41 3.68
N TYR A 105 -6.30 4.57 2.71
CA TYR A 105 -6.10 3.56 1.67
C TYR A 105 -5.41 2.30 2.20
N GLU A 106 -4.53 2.41 3.19
CA GLU A 106 -3.97 1.28 3.95
C GLU A 106 -5.02 0.57 4.80
N ASP A 107 -6.01 1.32 5.30
CA ASP A 107 -7.15 0.79 6.07
C ASP A 107 -8.27 0.18 5.19
N GLY A 108 -8.04 0.09 3.87
CA GLY A 108 -8.94 -0.61 2.95
C GLY A 108 -9.85 0.28 2.10
N VAL A 109 -9.91 1.60 2.34
CA VAL A 109 -10.70 2.52 1.50
C VAL A 109 -10.20 2.45 0.05
N VAL A 110 -11.09 2.15 -0.87
CA VAL A 110 -10.75 2.03 -2.29
C VAL A 110 -10.60 3.42 -2.92
N PRO A 111 -9.43 3.79 -3.46
CA PRO A 111 -9.21 5.08 -4.10
C PRO A 111 -10.01 5.21 -5.41
N THR A 112 -10.07 6.42 -5.95
CA THR A 112 -10.50 6.64 -7.34
C THR A 112 -9.47 6.04 -8.31
N LEU A 113 -9.84 5.81 -9.56
CA LEU A 113 -8.92 5.26 -10.57
C LEU A 113 -7.69 6.15 -10.79
N SER A 114 -7.85 7.47 -10.76
CA SER A 114 -6.74 8.42 -10.90
C SER A 114 -5.75 8.31 -9.75
N ILE A 115 -6.26 8.27 -8.51
CA ILE A 115 -5.43 8.06 -7.33
C ILE A 115 -4.80 6.66 -7.32
N GLY A 116 -5.55 5.63 -7.74
CA GLY A 116 -5.02 4.28 -7.86
C GLY A 116 -3.83 4.17 -8.80
N ARG A 117 -3.85 4.89 -9.93
CA ARG A 117 -2.71 5.00 -10.85
C ARG A 117 -1.51 5.70 -10.21
N LEU A 118 -1.76 6.80 -9.48
CA LEU A 118 -0.72 7.49 -8.71
C LEU A 118 -0.08 6.56 -7.67
N LEU A 119 -0.91 5.85 -6.90
CA LEU A 119 -0.44 4.92 -5.86
C LEU A 119 0.38 3.75 -6.44
N ASN A 120 0.13 3.36 -7.69
CA ASN A 120 0.94 2.33 -8.35
C ASN A 120 2.37 2.80 -8.63
N LEU A 121 2.58 4.10 -8.88
CA LEU A 121 3.90 4.69 -9.11
C LEU A 121 4.73 4.84 -7.83
N VAL A 122 4.10 4.77 -6.66
CA VAL A 122 4.80 4.91 -5.35
C VAL A 122 5.85 3.80 -5.12
N ARG A 123 5.75 2.70 -5.85
CA ARG A 123 6.75 1.61 -5.82
C ARG A 123 8.11 2.04 -6.38
N GLU A 124 8.14 3.10 -7.20
CA GLU A 124 9.33 3.58 -7.88
C GLU A 124 10.01 4.66 -7.03
N PRO A 125 11.21 4.41 -6.50
CA PRO A 125 11.91 5.39 -5.65
C PRO A 125 12.21 6.72 -6.36
N GLY A 126 12.52 6.68 -7.66
CA GLY A 126 12.74 7.89 -8.47
C GLY A 126 11.51 8.80 -8.49
N PHE A 127 10.32 8.21 -8.74
CA PHE A 127 9.06 8.94 -8.65
C PHE A 127 8.83 9.54 -7.25
N MET A 128 9.14 8.79 -6.19
CA MET A 128 8.99 9.27 -4.82
C MET A 128 9.91 10.45 -4.51
N ILE A 129 11.14 10.48 -5.04
CA ILE A 129 12.04 11.63 -4.91
C ILE A 129 11.47 12.85 -5.61
N GLU A 130 10.98 12.72 -6.84
CA GLU A 130 10.35 13.82 -7.57
C GLU A 130 9.16 14.41 -6.81
N GLN A 131 8.28 13.57 -6.27
CA GLN A 131 7.15 14.00 -5.46
C GLN A 131 7.59 14.69 -4.15
N LEU A 132 8.63 14.17 -3.49
CA LEU A 132 9.18 14.78 -2.29
C LEU A 132 9.77 16.16 -2.58
N VAL A 133 10.51 16.31 -3.69
CA VAL A 133 11.05 17.60 -4.14
C VAL A 133 9.92 18.60 -4.43
N ALA A 134 8.90 18.18 -5.16
CA ALA A 134 7.73 19.02 -5.48
C ALA A 134 6.96 19.46 -4.22
N SER A 135 6.94 18.63 -3.18
CA SER A 135 6.25 18.90 -1.92
C SER A 135 7.15 19.51 -0.82
N ARG A 136 8.40 19.90 -1.15
CA ARG A 136 9.41 20.36 -0.18
C ARG A 136 8.90 21.42 0.81
N SER A 137 8.09 22.37 0.34
CA SER A 137 7.55 23.45 1.18
C SER A 137 6.64 22.97 2.32
N LYS A 138 6.18 21.72 2.28
CA LYS A 138 5.33 21.10 3.31
C LYS A 138 6.12 20.49 4.47
N PHE A 139 7.46 20.47 4.38
CA PHE A 139 8.32 19.81 5.34
C PHE A 139 9.37 20.78 5.92
N THR A 140 9.73 20.55 7.17
CA THR A 140 10.93 21.16 7.73
C THR A 140 12.18 20.59 7.04
N GLU A 141 13.29 21.35 7.02
CA GLU A 141 14.54 20.90 6.40
C GLU A 141 15.00 19.53 6.97
N LYS A 142 14.84 19.32 8.27
CA LYS A 142 15.17 18.05 8.94
C LYS A 142 14.32 16.89 8.44
N GLN A 143 13.03 17.09 8.29
CA GLN A 143 12.09 16.07 7.77
C GLN A 143 12.37 15.77 6.31
N TYR A 144 12.53 16.81 5.48
CA TYR A 144 12.84 16.67 4.06
C TYR A 144 14.11 15.83 3.85
N ARG A 145 15.22 16.19 4.50
CA ARG A 145 16.46 15.42 4.39
C ARG A 145 16.30 13.97 4.85
N LYS A 146 15.62 13.75 5.98
CA LYS A 146 15.34 12.40 6.49
C LYS A 146 14.63 11.54 5.45
N TYR A 147 13.53 12.04 4.87
CA TYR A 147 12.76 11.29 3.89
C TYR A 147 13.52 11.10 2.58
N TYR A 148 14.23 12.13 2.13
CA TYR A 148 15.08 12.04 0.95
C TYR A 148 16.13 10.90 1.08
N TYR A 149 16.85 10.84 2.19
CA TYR A 149 17.83 9.78 2.42
C TYR A 149 17.18 8.39 2.53
N PHE A 150 16.02 8.28 3.11
CA PHE A 150 15.32 6.99 3.21
C PHE A 150 14.88 6.47 1.85
N ILE A 151 14.34 7.34 0.99
CA ILE A 151 13.96 6.95 -0.37
C ILE A 151 15.21 6.63 -1.19
N LEU A 152 16.25 7.45 -1.10
CA LEU A 152 17.49 7.23 -1.81
C LEU A 152 18.15 5.88 -1.42
N ALA A 153 18.10 5.51 -0.14
CA ALA A 153 18.63 4.23 0.35
C ALA A 153 17.86 3.01 -0.17
N SER A 154 16.62 3.18 -0.65
CA SER A 154 15.84 2.11 -1.28
C SER A 154 16.15 1.91 -2.77
N MET A 155 16.91 2.82 -3.38
CA MET A 155 17.35 2.68 -4.78
C MET A 155 18.42 1.60 -4.94
N PRO A 156 18.51 0.96 -6.13
CA PRO A 156 19.64 0.10 -6.45
C PRO A 156 20.98 0.85 -6.35
N PRO A 157 22.06 0.20 -5.91
CA PRO A 157 23.36 0.86 -5.70
C PRO A 157 23.88 1.67 -6.88
N THR A 158 23.66 1.19 -8.11
CA THR A 158 24.08 1.85 -9.36
C THR A 158 23.42 3.22 -9.59
N VAL A 159 22.16 3.38 -9.19
CA VAL A 159 21.42 4.65 -9.30
C VAL A 159 21.82 5.60 -8.17
N TYR A 160 22.07 5.04 -6.99
CA TYR A 160 22.47 5.79 -5.81
C TYR A 160 23.81 6.52 -5.99
N GLU A 161 24.80 5.88 -6.61
CA GLU A 161 26.12 6.48 -6.86
C GLU A 161 26.03 7.64 -7.86
N THR A 162 25.27 7.50 -8.94
CA THR A 162 25.12 8.53 -9.96
C THR A 162 24.42 9.80 -9.41
N GLU A 163 23.36 9.63 -8.61
CA GLU A 163 22.66 10.77 -8.02
C GLU A 163 23.45 11.45 -6.89
N ARG A 164 24.28 10.68 -6.17
CA ARG A 164 25.15 11.21 -5.13
C ARG A 164 26.24 12.13 -5.72
N GLU A 165 26.80 11.81 -6.86
CA GLU A 165 27.77 12.64 -7.57
C GLU A 165 27.13 13.95 -8.08
N GLY A 166 25.93 13.88 -8.68
CA GLY A 166 25.20 15.07 -9.14
C GLY A 166 24.74 16.01 -8.02
N PHE A 167 24.54 15.49 -6.81
CA PHE A 167 24.12 16.29 -5.66
C PHE A 167 25.28 16.95 -4.91
N ALA A 168 26.49 16.44 -5.06
CA ALA A 168 27.71 17.02 -4.46
C ALA A 168 27.99 18.43 -5.00
N ASP A 169 27.64 18.70 -6.26
CA ASP A 169 27.84 20.00 -6.90
C ASP A 169 26.85 21.10 -6.46
N TYR A 170 25.68 20.70 -5.89
CA TYR A 170 24.64 21.63 -5.43
C TYR A 170 24.69 21.95 -3.93
N CYS A 171 25.44 21.19 -3.14
CA CYS A 171 25.50 21.35 -1.69
C CYS A 171 26.93 21.58 -1.20
N THR A 172 27.41 22.81 -1.22
CA THR A 172 28.46 23.24 -0.33
C THR A 172 27.95 23.32 1.11
N TYR A 173 27.83 22.15 1.78
CA TYR A 173 27.44 22.06 3.17
C TYR A 173 28.62 21.52 4.01
N PRO A 174 28.78 22.02 5.25
CA PRO A 174 29.82 21.58 6.14
C PRO A 174 29.69 20.07 6.42
N SER A 175 30.86 19.41 6.41
CA SER A 175 31.03 18.00 6.70
C SER A 175 30.25 17.54 7.94
N PHE A 176 29.30 16.62 7.77
CA PHE A 176 28.70 15.93 8.89
C PHE A 176 29.68 14.90 9.46
N PRO A 177 29.74 14.74 10.80
CA PRO A 177 30.46 13.63 11.38
C PRO A 177 29.86 12.33 10.89
N SER A 178 30.71 11.44 10.42
CA SER A 178 30.36 10.08 9.98
C SER A 178 29.79 9.30 11.17
N ALA A 179 28.48 9.44 11.39
CA ALA A 179 27.75 8.46 12.17
C ALA A 179 27.55 7.24 11.25
N GLU A 180 28.19 6.13 11.57
CA GLU A 180 27.94 4.84 10.93
C GLU A 180 26.47 4.51 11.09
N ILE A 181 25.67 4.78 10.04
CA ILE A 181 24.28 4.34 9.99
C ILE A 181 24.33 2.88 9.59
N ASN A 182 24.21 2.01 10.58
CA ASN A 182 24.08 0.56 10.39
C ASN A 182 22.69 0.28 9.82
N ILE A 183 22.56 0.41 8.49
CA ILE A 183 21.32 0.12 7.78
C ILE A 183 21.24 -1.39 7.66
N LYS A 184 20.52 -2.05 8.58
CA LYS A 184 20.05 -3.41 8.37
C LYS A 184 19.12 -3.41 7.15
N GLN A 185 19.59 -3.96 6.03
CA GLN A 185 18.76 -4.18 4.85
C GLN A 185 17.55 -5.05 5.25
N PRO A 186 16.32 -4.69 4.87
CA PRO A 186 15.18 -5.57 5.06
C PRO A 186 15.36 -6.82 4.20
N ALA A 187 15.22 -7.99 4.81
CA ALA A 187 15.50 -9.31 4.24
C ALA A 187 14.54 -9.77 3.12
N SER A 188 13.73 -8.90 2.52
CA SER A 188 12.64 -9.28 1.62
C SER A 188 12.70 -8.71 0.20
N TYR A 189 13.82 -8.11 -0.24
CA TYR A 189 13.92 -7.67 -1.62
C TYR A 189 14.40 -8.80 -2.54
N GLN A 190 13.49 -9.68 -2.98
CA GLN A 190 13.76 -10.62 -4.07
C GLN A 190 13.62 -9.88 -5.41
N ARG A 191 14.76 -9.76 -6.12
CA ARG A 191 14.82 -9.25 -7.49
C ARG A 191 13.84 -9.98 -8.40
N ARG A 192 12.81 -9.30 -8.92
CA ARG A 192 12.22 -9.66 -10.20
C ARG A 192 12.95 -8.89 -11.29
N SER A 193 13.83 -9.60 -11.99
CA SER A 193 14.57 -9.13 -13.15
C SER A 193 13.59 -9.01 -14.34
N SER A 194 13.20 -7.80 -14.70
CA SER A 194 12.85 -7.41 -16.07
C SER A 194 12.48 -5.92 -16.11
N TYR A 195 13.47 -5.05 -16.22
CA TYR A 195 13.23 -3.68 -16.67
C TYR A 195 14.23 -3.35 -17.79
N ASN A 196 13.67 -2.99 -18.95
CA ASN A 196 14.36 -2.34 -20.06
C ASN A 196 14.87 -0.97 -19.60
N GLU A 197 16.09 -0.68 -19.99
CA GLU A 197 16.77 0.60 -19.80
C GLU A 197 15.96 1.74 -20.45
N TYR A 198 15.38 2.62 -19.64
CA TYR A 198 15.05 3.97 -20.09
C TYR A 198 16.04 4.94 -19.47
N ILE A 199 16.95 5.41 -20.30
CA ILE A 199 17.87 6.50 -19.97
C ILE A 199 17.04 7.78 -19.92
N TYR A 200 16.91 8.37 -18.73
CA TYR A 200 16.32 9.69 -18.55
C TYR A 200 17.42 10.74 -18.72
N THR A 201 17.39 11.51 -19.80
CA THR A 201 18.19 12.73 -19.95
C THR A 201 17.39 13.90 -19.41
N PRO A 202 17.86 14.61 -18.37
CA PRO A 202 17.20 15.81 -17.92
C PRO A 202 17.39 16.92 -19.00
N ALA A 203 16.27 17.53 -19.40
CA ALA A 203 16.31 18.74 -20.21
C ALA A 203 16.73 19.94 -19.35
N CYS A 204 17.68 20.72 -19.88
CA CYS A 204 18.11 22.01 -19.33
C CYS A 204 16.96 23.03 -19.28
#